data_189d44d1f694dc1d97cf3b28439ff53d
#
_entry.id   189d44d1f694dc1d97cf3b28439ff53d
#
_cell.length_a   1.000
_cell.length_b   1.000
_cell.length_c   1.000
_cell.angle_alpha   90.00
_cell.angle_beta   90.00
_cell.angle_gamma   90.00
#
_symmetry.space_group_name_H-M   'P 1'
#
loop_
_entity.id
_entity.type
_entity.pdbx_description
1 polymer ?
#
loop_
_entity_poly.entity_id
_entity_poly.type
_entity_poly.pdbx_seq_one_letter_code
_entity_poly.pdbx_strand_id
1 'polypeptide(L)'
;MDASSLFSIKGKIALVTGGGRGVGEMIAAGFVANGAKVYISSRDAAACEATAAALTAQGPGSCVAIPGDLSKYDDCIALAKEIESREGKLDILVNNSGATWGASLEEYPDAAWNKLLTLNVQRVFTLTQALLPALEKGAAASGSPSRVINVGSVNGIDVPVLPTFAYSASKAALHHLTRHLAGHVGKSITVNALALGPFRSKMMKATLDAFEDALAQSLPMKRIGRPEDVAAAAIWLSGPGGEWVTGTIVPVDGGATVYGEAKL
;
A
#
# COMPACT_ATOMS: atom_id res chain seq x y z
N MET A 1 21.51 1.91 -20.47
CA MET A 1 20.49 1.77 -19.42
C MET A 1 20.89 0.60 -18.52
N ASP A 2 21.07 0.85 -17.26
CA ASP A 2 21.45 -0.17 -16.29
C ASP A 2 20.26 -0.46 -15.34
N ALA A 3 19.97 -1.75 -15.12
CA ALA A 3 18.84 -2.16 -14.30
C ALA A 3 18.97 -1.65 -12.85
N SER A 4 20.18 -1.61 -12.31
CA SER A 4 20.42 -1.14 -10.95
C SER A 4 20.03 0.34 -10.78
N SER A 5 20.23 1.17 -11.82
CA SER A 5 19.81 2.57 -11.81
C SER A 5 18.32 2.74 -12.02
N LEU A 6 17.68 1.93 -12.87
CA LEU A 6 16.24 2.03 -13.17
C LEU A 6 15.34 1.70 -11.96
N PHE A 7 15.79 0.84 -11.07
CA PHE A 7 15.04 0.42 -9.90
C PHE A 7 15.60 0.97 -8.58
N SER A 8 16.57 1.90 -8.64
CA SER A 8 17.17 2.47 -7.44
C SER A 8 16.22 3.38 -6.69
N ILE A 9 16.05 3.08 -5.41
CA ILE A 9 15.38 3.96 -4.45
C ILE A 9 16.32 4.38 -3.31
N LYS A 10 17.63 4.20 -3.51
CA LYS A 10 18.66 4.53 -2.52
C LYS A 10 18.61 6.02 -2.15
N GLY A 11 18.57 6.29 -0.86
CA GLY A 11 18.51 7.65 -0.32
C GLY A 11 17.14 8.33 -0.43
N LYS A 12 16.11 7.66 -0.99
CA LYS A 12 14.75 8.16 -1.00
C LYS A 12 14.14 8.12 0.40
N ILE A 13 13.28 9.09 0.69
CA ILE A 13 12.49 9.16 1.93
C ILE A 13 11.10 8.63 1.62
N ALA A 14 10.69 7.56 2.33
CA ALA A 14 9.42 6.90 2.14
C ALA A 14 8.56 6.88 3.42
N LEU A 15 7.26 7.04 3.27
CA LEU A 15 6.27 6.77 4.32
C LEU A 15 5.41 5.57 3.91
N VAL A 16 5.34 4.53 4.75
CA VAL A 16 4.48 3.36 4.55
C VAL A 16 3.47 3.26 5.69
N THR A 17 2.20 3.51 5.40
CA THR A 17 1.14 3.38 6.40
C THR A 17 0.75 1.91 6.60
N GLY A 18 0.40 1.51 7.83
CA GLY A 18 0.19 0.10 8.15
C GLY A 18 1.48 -0.74 8.06
N GLY A 19 2.65 -0.09 8.19
CA GLY A 19 3.96 -0.70 7.97
C GLY A 19 4.46 -1.60 9.12
N GLY A 20 3.77 -1.65 10.26
CA GLY A 20 4.18 -2.45 11.42
C GLY A 20 3.93 -3.96 11.27
N ARG A 21 3.35 -4.44 10.18
CA ARG A 21 3.11 -5.88 9.89
C ARG A 21 2.57 -6.11 8.48
N GLY A 22 2.62 -7.39 8.05
CA GLY A 22 1.99 -7.87 6.82
C GLY A 22 2.48 -7.15 5.56
N VAL A 23 1.58 -6.80 4.64
CA VAL A 23 1.94 -6.21 3.35
C VAL A 23 2.74 -4.91 3.49
N GLY A 24 2.35 -4.04 4.43
CA GLY A 24 3.09 -2.79 4.68
C GLY A 24 4.53 -3.03 5.18
N GLU A 25 4.71 -4.01 6.06
CA GLU A 25 6.03 -4.45 6.51
C GLU A 25 6.85 -5.04 5.35
N MET A 26 6.25 -5.87 4.48
CA MET A 26 6.93 -6.44 3.30
C MET A 26 7.45 -5.34 2.37
N ILE A 27 6.63 -4.32 2.10
CA ILE A 27 7.03 -3.16 1.28
C ILE A 27 8.15 -2.37 1.99
N ALA A 28 7.99 -2.08 3.28
CA ALA A 28 8.99 -1.34 4.06
C ALA A 28 10.32 -2.10 4.11
N ALA A 29 10.30 -3.42 4.29
CA ALA A 29 11.48 -4.28 4.25
C ALA A 29 12.21 -4.18 2.89
N GLY A 30 11.46 -4.28 1.79
CA GLY A 30 12.02 -4.11 0.45
C GLY A 30 12.66 -2.73 0.25
N PHE A 31 12.03 -1.67 0.76
CA PHE A 31 12.57 -0.32 0.65
C PHE A 31 13.85 -0.12 1.48
N VAL A 32 13.86 -0.61 2.73
CA VAL A 32 15.05 -0.55 3.59
C VAL A 32 16.20 -1.36 3.00
N ALA A 33 15.94 -2.56 2.49
CA ALA A 33 16.94 -3.40 1.84
C ALA A 33 17.55 -2.75 0.58
N ASN A 34 16.83 -1.80 -0.03
CA ASN A 34 17.33 -1.03 -1.18
C ASN A 34 17.79 0.40 -0.82
N GLY A 35 18.11 0.65 0.46
CA GLY A 35 18.78 1.85 0.93
C GLY A 35 17.91 3.08 1.09
N ALA A 36 16.58 2.93 1.16
CA ALA A 36 15.67 4.03 1.49
C ALA A 36 15.62 4.29 2.99
N LYS A 37 15.32 5.55 3.38
CA LYS A 37 14.88 5.91 4.72
C LYS A 37 13.37 5.80 4.78
N VAL A 38 12.88 4.85 5.58
CA VAL A 38 11.46 4.50 5.63
C VAL A 38 10.85 4.90 6.95
N TYR A 39 9.75 5.62 6.92
CA TYR A 39 8.86 5.85 8.04
C TYR A 39 7.71 4.86 7.95
N ILE A 40 7.40 4.18 9.06
CA ILE A 40 6.24 3.31 9.16
C ILE A 40 5.27 3.83 10.22
N SER A 41 3.97 3.73 9.94
CA SER A 41 2.93 4.13 10.88
C SER A 41 1.92 3.00 11.07
N SER A 42 1.56 2.71 12.32
CA SER A 42 0.49 1.79 12.66
C SER A 42 -0.08 2.12 14.05
N ARG A 43 -1.27 1.58 14.38
CA ARG A 43 -1.94 1.83 15.67
C ARG A 43 -1.26 1.15 16.86
N ASP A 44 -0.62 0.03 16.63
CA ASP A 44 0.11 -0.73 17.63
C ASP A 44 1.53 -0.18 17.69
N ALA A 45 1.79 0.68 18.68
CA ALA A 45 3.07 1.37 18.85
C ALA A 45 4.21 0.37 19.06
N ALA A 46 4.04 -0.59 19.97
CA ALA A 46 5.08 -1.57 20.29
C ALA A 46 5.45 -2.43 19.07
N ALA A 47 4.44 -2.92 18.34
CA ALA A 47 4.69 -3.67 17.11
C ALA A 47 5.37 -2.81 16.03
N CYS A 48 4.97 -1.53 15.91
CA CYS A 48 5.54 -0.61 14.94
C CYS A 48 7.03 -0.34 15.24
N GLU A 49 7.36 -0.08 16.49
CA GLU A 49 8.73 0.15 16.95
C GLU A 49 9.63 -1.08 16.79
N ALA A 50 9.11 -2.26 17.18
CA ALA A 50 9.84 -3.53 17.00
C ALA A 50 10.14 -3.81 15.53
N THR A 51 9.16 -3.61 14.64
CA THR A 51 9.34 -3.75 13.18
C THR A 51 10.39 -2.76 12.67
N ALA A 52 10.30 -1.48 13.06
CA ALA A 52 11.26 -0.47 12.62
C ALA A 52 12.71 -0.82 13.02
N ALA A 53 12.90 -1.27 14.26
CA ALA A 53 14.21 -1.71 14.75
C ALA A 53 14.72 -2.93 13.97
N ALA A 54 13.88 -3.95 13.76
CA ALA A 54 14.25 -5.17 13.04
C ALA A 54 14.64 -4.87 11.57
N LEU A 55 13.87 -4.03 10.87
CA LEU A 55 14.16 -3.65 9.49
C LEU A 55 15.46 -2.83 9.38
N THR A 56 15.68 -1.89 10.31
CA THR A 56 16.92 -1.10 10.34
C THR A 56 18.14 -1.99 10.53
N ALA A 57 18.05 -3.04 11.34
CA ALA A 57 19.15 -3.98 11.56
C ALA A 57 19.48 -4.84 10.32
N GLN A 58 18.60 -4.97 9.37
CA GLN A 58 18.74 -5.86 8.19
C GLN A 58 19.23 -5.16 6.93
N GLY A 59 19.04 -3.87 6.82
CA GLY A 59 19.21 -3.19 5.54
C GLY A 59 20.31 -2.13 5.52
N PRO A 60 20.76 -1.71 4.33
CA PRO A 60 21.58 -0.51 4.19
C PRO A 60 20.79 0.77 4.42
N GLY A 61 19.46 0.73 4.32
CA GLY A 61 18.55 1.82 4.66
C GLY A 61 18.24 1.87 6.16
N SER A 62 17.22 2.63 6.52
CA SER A 62 16.76 2.75 7.90
C SER A 62 15.23 2.79 7.98
N CYS A 63 14.69 2.38 9.12
CA CYS A 63 13.25 2.42 9.38
C CYS A 63 12.98 3.13 10.71
N VAL A 64 11.97 4.01 10.72
CA VAL A 64 11.57 4.79 11.89
C VAL A 64 10.07 4.64 12.10
N ALA A 65 9.63 4.34 13.33
CA ALA A 65 8.24 4.25 13.68
C ALA A 65 7.64 5.62 14.02
N ILE A 66 6.44 5.90 13.51
CA ILE A 66 5.57 7.00 13.92
C ILE A 66 4.18 6.41 14.15
N PRO A 67 3.86 5.93 15.37
CA PRO A 67 2.57 5.35 15.66
C PRO A 67 1.41 6.34 15.48
N GLY A 68 0.24 5.84 15.01
CA GLY A 68 -0.96 6.65 14.85
C GLY A 68 -2.15 5.82 14.34
N ASP A 69 -3.37 6.26 14.66
CA ASP A 69 -4.61 5.67 14.17
C ASP A 69 -5.16 6.45 12.97
N LEU A 70 -4.77 6.03 11.78
CA LEU A 70 -5.18 6.70 10.53
C LEU A 70 -6.67 6.56 10.20
N SER A 71 -7.50 5.94 11.04
CA SER A 71 -8.96 6.12 10.95
C SER A 71 -9.40 7.52 11.39
N LYS A 72 -8.57 8.20 12.17
CA LYS A 72 -8.82 9.56 12.70
C LYS A 72 -8.19 10.61 11.79
N TYR A 73 -8.94 11.69 11.57
CA TYR A 73 -8.46 12.83 10.78
C TYR A 73 -7.23 13.48 11.39
N ASP A 74 -7.28 13.75 12.70
CA ASP A 74 -6.21 14.46 13.39
C ASP A 74 -4.89 13.69 13.40
N ASP A 75 -4.93 12.35 13.51
CA ASP A 75 -3.74 11.51 13.43
C ASP A 75 -3.12 11.53 12.02
N CYS A 76 -3.93 11.62 10.96
CA CYS A 76 -3.42 11.81 9.60
C CYS A 76 -2.69 13.15 9.45
N ILE A 77 -3.26 14.22 10.00
CA ILE A 77 -2.64 15.55 9.96
C ILE A 77 -1.37 15.61 10.82
N ALA A 78 -1.41 14.98 12.01
CA ALA A 78 -0.23 14.90 12.88
C ALA A 78 0.92 14.13 12.21
N LEU A 79 0.63 13.00 11.57
CA LEU A 79 1.62 12.22 10.83
C LEU A 79 2.25 13.01 9.69
N ALA A 80 1.43 13.75 8.92
CA ALA A 80 1.94 14.59 7.83
C ALA A 80 2.86 15.70 8.34
N LYS A 81 2.48 16.40 9.42
CA LYS A 81 3.29 17.42 10.07
C LYS A 81 4.61 16.87 10.61
N GLU A 82 4.58 15.67 11.19
CA GLU A 82 5.77 15.02 11.71
C GLU A 82 6.78 14.68 10.60
N ILE A 83 6.30 14.16 9.46
CA ILE A 83 7.15 13.92 8.28
C ILE A 83 7.73 15.25 7.76
N GLU A 84 6.91 16.29 7.64
CA GLU A 84 7.38 17.59 7.17
C GLU A 84 8.41 18.21 8.13
N SER A 85 8.19 18.11 9.44
CA SER A 85 9.11 18.61 10.46
C SER A 85 10.46 17.90 10.45
N ARG A 86 10.46 16.58 10.25
CA ARG A 86 11.69 15.76 10.28
C ARG A 86 12.51 15.87 8.99
N GLU A 87 11.82 15.91 7.84
CA GLU A 87 12.48 15.72 6.54
C GLU A 87 12.34 16.91 5.60
N GLY A 88 11.33 17.76 5.81
CA GLY A 88 11.03 18.89 4.92
C GLY A 88 10.50 18.46 3.54
N LYS A 89 10.65 17.20 3.17
CA LYS A 89 10.23 16.60 1.89
C LYS A 89 9.82 15.15 2.04
N LEU A 90 9.14 14.60 1.02
CA LEU A 90 8.82 13.18 0.92
C LEU A 90 8.95 12.73 -0.54
N ASP A 91 9.66 11.62 -0.78
CA ASP A 91 9.83 11.08 -2.12
C ASP A 91 8.77 10.02 -2.46
N ILE A 92 8.35 9.20 -1.47
CA ILE A 92 7.44 8.07 -1.68
C ILE A 92 6.41 8.01 -0.55
N LEU A 93 5.13 7.97 -0.90
CA LEU A 93 4.01 7.68 0.00
C LEU A 93 3.37 6.35 -0.39
N VAL A 94 3.31 5.39 0.54
CA VAL A 94 2.56 4.14 0.38
C VAL A 94 1.37 4.14 1.32
N ASN A 95 0.18 4.33 0.77
CA ASN A 95 -1.09 4.23 1.47
C ASN A 95 -1.51 2.76 1.56
N ASN A 96 -1.05 2.05 2.61
CA ASN A 96 -1.34 0.64 2.82
C ASN A 96 -2.29 0.39 3.99
N SER A 97 -2.46 1.32 4.92
CA SER A 97 -3.43 1.16 6.02
C SER A 97 -4.82 0.85 5.49
N GLY A 98 -5.44 -0.21 6.01
CA GLY A 98 -6.76 -0.63 5.57
C GLY A 98 -7.39 -1.63 6.53
N ALA A 99 -8.69 -1.86 6.33
CA ALA A 99 -9.48 -2.85 7.05
C ALA A 99 -10.39 -3.60 6.09
N THR A 100 -10.85 -4.77 6.52
CA THR A 100 -11.87 -5.57 5.84
C THR A 100 -13.01 -5.90 6.80
N TRP A 101 -14.14 -6.31 6.24
CA TRP A 101 -15.28 -6.83 6.96
C TRP A 101 -15.98 -7.86 6.07
N GLY A 102 -16.34 -9.01 6.64
CA GLY A 102 -17.13 -10.03 5.97
C GLY A 102 -18.34 -10.40 6.83
N ALA A 103 -19.51 -10.46 6.21
CA ALA A 103 -20.77 -10.96 6.80
C ALA A 103 -21.71 -11.33 5.66
N SER A 104 -22.73 -12.17 5.94
CA SER A 104 -23.78 -12.46 4.95
C SER A 104 -24.50 -11.19 4.52
N LEU A 105 -25.19 -11.23 3.38
CA LEU A 105 -25.91 -10.06 2.88
C LEU A 105 -26.97 -9.59 3.88
N GLU A 106 -27.65 -10.54 4.51
CA GLU A 106 -28.75 -10.30 5.45
C GLU A 106 -28.28 -9.68 6.77
N GLU A 107 -27.02 -9.99 7.19
CA GLU A 107 -26.45 -9.56 8.47
C GLU A 107 -25.37 -8.48 8.31
N TYR A 108 -25.19 -7.94 7.10
CA TYR A 108 -24.11 -6.99 6.85
C TYR A 108 -24.37 -5.66 7.56
N PRO A 109 -23.57 -5.26 8.57
CA PRO A 109 -23.86 -4.09 9.38
C PRO A 109 -23.53 -2.79 8.67
N ASP A 110 -24.40 -1.80 8.76
CA ASP A 110 -24.19 -0.46 8.18
C ASP A 110 -22.90 0.22 8.69
N ALA A 111 -22.56 0.00 9.96
CA ALA A 111 -21.34 0.54 10.56
C ALA A 111 -20.04 0.07 9.85
N ALA A 112 -20.07 -1.09 9.18
CA ALA A 112 -18.92 -1.56 8.40
C ALA A 112 -18.64 -0.67 7.18
N TRP A 113 -19.69 -0.13 6.55
CA TRP A 113 -19.56 0.79 5.42
C TRP A 113 -18.80 2.06 5.82
N ASN A 114 -19.22 2.74 6.87
CA ASN A 114 -18.57 3.95 7.36
C ASN A 114 -17.11 3.68 7.73
N LYS A 115 -16.85 2.60 8.46
CA LYS A 115 -15.50 2.22 8.88
C LYS A 115 -14.57 1.99 7.69
N LEU A 116 -15.04 1.24 6.69
CA LEU A 116 -14.19 0.84 5.56
C LEU A 116 -14.00 1.98 4.56
N LEU A 117 -15.05 2.73 4.21
CA LEU A 117 -14.93 3.88 3.33
C LEU A 117 -14.07 4.98 3.96
N THR A 118 -14.22 5.21 5.26
CA THR A 118 -13.37 6.17 5.98
C THR A 118 -11.90 5.77 5.88
N LEU A 119 -11.52 4.57 6.33
CA LEU A 119 -10.10 4.20 6.40
C LEU A 119 -9.50 3.93 5.01
N ASN A 120 -10.21 3.16 4.16
CA ASN A 120 -9.65 2.66 2.90
C ASN A 120 -9.70 3.69 1.77
N VAL A 121 -10.48 4.77 1.90
CA VAL A 121 -10.68 5.77 0.83
C VAL A 121 -10.45 7.19 1.35
N GLN A 122 -11.29 7.64 2.30
CA GLN A 122 -11.27 9.03 2.75
C GLN A 122 -9.92 9.40 3.41
N ARG A 123 -9.37 8.54 4.25
CA ARG A 123 -8.10 8.80 4.94
C ARG A 123 -6.88 8.68 4.01
N VAL A 124 -6.96 7.87 2.96
CA VAL A 124 -5.97 7.86 1.88
C VAL A 124 -5.93 9.24 1.21
N PHE A 125 -7.09 9.81 0.87
CA PHE A 125 -7.17 11.16 0.32
C PHE A 125 -6.66 12.20 1.32
N THR A 126 -7.13 12.17 2.58
CA THR A 126 -6.73 13.11 3.64
C THR A 126 -5.21 13.16 3.82
N LEU A 127 -4.57 11.99 3.94
CA LEU A 127 -3.12 11.93 4.17
C LEU A 127 -2.34 12.37 2.92
N THR A 128 -2.77 11.95 1.73
CA THR A 128 -2.14 12.38 0.47
C THR A 128 -2.23 13.90 0.31
N GLN A 129 -3.39 14.49 0.60
CA GLN A 129 -3.60 15.94 0.56
C GLN A 129 -2.70 16.68 1.58
N ALA A 130 -2.62 16.18 2.81
CA ALA A 130 -1.80 16.80 3.85
C ALA A 130 -0.30 16.72 3.54
N LEU A 131 0.15 15.67 2.83
CA LEU A 131 1.54 15.46 2.42
C LEU A 131 1.87 16.07 1.05
N LEU A 132 0.90 16.66 0.34
CA LEU A 132 1.12 17.22 -0.99
C LEU A 132 2.31 18.19 -1.05
N PRO A 133 2.45 19.17 -0.11
CA PRO A 133 3.60 20.09 -0.13
C PRO A 133 4.94 19.38 0.03
N ALA A 134 5.01 18.34 0.89
CA ALA A 134 6.24 17.58 1.10
C ALA A 134 6.60 16.72 -0.12
N LEU A 135 5.61 16.15 -0.82
CA LEU A 135 5.79 15.39 -2.06
C LEU A 135 6.25 16.30 -3.20
N GLU A 136 5.68 17.50 -3.34
CA GLU A 136 6.12 18.48 -4.33
C GLU A 136 7.59 18.95 -4.09
N LYS A 137 7.96 19.18 -2.83
CA LYS A 137 9.35 19.46 -2.46
C LYS A 137 10.29 18.29 -2.77
N GLY A 138 9.83 17.03 -2.58
CA GLY A 138 10.58 15.82 -2.96
C GLY A 138 10.85 15.76 -4.46
N ALA A 139 9.83 16.02 -5.27
CA ALA A 139 9.96 16.08 -6.72
C ALA A 139 10.93 17.19 -7.18
N ALA A 140 10.76 18.39 -6.64
CA ALA A 140 11.63 19.52 -6.98
C ALA A 140 13.10 19.26 -6.61
N ALA A 141 13.35 18.65 -5.45
CA ALA A 141 14.71 18.35 -4.98
C ALA A 141 15.40 17.23 -5.77
N SER A 142 14.64 16.26 -6.29
CA SER A 142 15.20 15.13 -7.04
C SER A 142 15.24 15.34 -8.55
N GLY A 143 14.49 16.32 -9.09
CA GLY A 143 14.28 16.49 -10.53
C GLY A 143 13.45 15.35 -11.16
N SER A 144 12.79 14.52 -10.36
CA SER A 144 11.96 13.37 -10.75
C SER A 144 10.66 13.41 -9.96
N PRO A 145 9.50 13.00 -10.50
CA PRO A 145 8.25 13.02 -9.76
C PRO A 145 8.36 12.26 -8.44
N SER A 146 7.69 12.71 -7.40
CA SER A 146 7.47 11.89 -6.21
C SER A 146 6.42 10.82 -6.49
N ARG A 147 6.31 9.81 -5.63
CA ARG A 147 5.49 8.62 -5.87
C ARG A 147 4.41 8.47 -4.80
N VAL A 148 3.18 8.24 -5.23
CA VAL A 148 2.09 7.78 -4.36
C VAL A 148 1.66 6.40 -4.84
N ILE A 149 1.72 5.42 -3.94
CA ILE A 149 1.29 4.04 -4.19
C ILE A 149 0.14 3.72 -3.24
N ASN A 150 -1.03 3.46 -3.79
CA ASN A 150 -2.19 3.04 -3.02
C ASN A 150 -2.28 1.50 -3.03
N VAL A 151 -2.35 0.88 -1.85
CA VAL A 151 -2.51 -0.57 -1.76
C VAL A 151 -3.99 -0.92 -1.93
N GLY A 152 -4.32 -1.30 -3.15
CA GLY A 152 -5.63 -1.77 -3.58
C GLY A 152 -5.88 -3.24 -3.23
N SER A 153 -6.74 -3.87 -4.01
CA SER A 153 -7.05 -5.31 -3.93
C SER A 153 -7.65 -5.76 -5.25
N VAL A 154 -7.46 -7.03 -5.60
CA VAL A 154 -8.21 -7.68 -6.69
C VAL A 154 -9.73 -7.58 -6.49
N ASN A 155 -10.20 -7.50 -5.25
CA ASN A 155 -11.62 -7.30 -4.93
C ASN A 155 -12.17 -5.93 -5.39
N GLY A 156 -11.32 -5.01 -5.79
CA GLY A 156 -11.72 -3.76 -6.45
C GLY A 156 -11.77 -3.86 -7.98
N ILE A 157 -11.39 -5.00 -8.53
CA ILE A 157 -11.41 -5.30 -9.97
C ILE A 157 -12.45 -6.37 -10.25
N ASP A 158 -12.40 -7.46 -9.50
CA ASP A 158 -13.23 -8.65 -9.67
C ASP A 158 -14.12 -8.90 -8.45
N VAL A 159 -15.15 -9.72 -8.62
CA VAL A 159 -16.12 -10.04 -7.56
C VAL A 159 -15.65 -11.24 -6.76
N PRO A 160 -15.32 -11.08 -5.47
CA PRO A 160 -14.86 -12.18 -4.64
C PRO A 160 -16.01 -13.12 -4.25
N VAL A 161 -15.68 -14.40 -3.99
CA VAL A 161 -16.63 -15.37 -3.42
C VAL A 161 -16.99 -14.99 -1.97
N LEU A 162 -16.05 -14.40 -1.23
CA LEU A 162 -16.27 -13.99 0.16
C LEU A 162 -17.19 -12.76 0.23
N PRO A 163 -18.17 -12.74 1.16
CA PRO A 163 -19.15 -11.66 1.28
C PRO A 163 -18.53 -10.41 1.95
N THR A 164 -17.65 -9.73 1.22
CA THR A 164 -16.88 -8.56 1.67
C THR A 164 -17.36 -7.28 0.95
N PHE A 165 -18.66 -7.03 0.93
CA PHE A 165 -19.33 -5.99 0.12
C PHE A 165 -18.70 -4.60 0.25
N ALA A 166 -18.67 -4.04 1.46
CA ALA A 166 -18.10 -2.70 1.68
C ALA A 166 -16.58 -2.65 1.43
N TYR A 167 -15.86 -3.76 1.66
CA TYR A 167 -14.45 -3.83 1.33
C TYR A 167 -14.21 -3.75 -0.17
N SER A 168 -14.90 -4.57 -0.95
CA SER A 168 -14.81 -4.56 -2.41
C SER A 168 -15.16 -3.20 -2.99
N ALA A 169 -16.28 -2.61 -2.54
CA ALA A 169 -16.68 -1.26 -2.92
C ALA A 169 -15.61 -0.21 -2.56
N SER A 170 -15.03 -0.28 -1.36
CA SER A 170 -13.97 0.65 -0.94
C SER A 170 -12.70 0.52 -1.79
N LYS A 171 -12.33 -0.71 -2.19
CA LYS A 171 -11.14 -0.93 -3.05
C LYS A 171 -11.38 -0.49 -4.50
N ALA A 172 -12.58 -0.68 -5.04
CA ALA A 172 -12.97 -0.11 -6.32
C ALA A 172 -12.94 1.44 -6.30
N ALA A 173 -13.48 2.04 -5.23
CA ALA A 173 -13.43 3.49 -5.02
C ALA A 173 -11.98 4.00 -4.91
N LEU A 174 -11.09 3.27 -4.21
CA LEU A 174 -9.67 3.62 -4.12
C LEU A 174 -8.97 3.55 -5.48
N HIS A 175 -9.30 2.56 -6.31
CA HIS A 175 -8.76 2.46 -7.67
C HIS A 175 -9.21 3.65 -8.53
N HIS A 176 -10.47 4.07 -8.42
CA HIS A 176 -10.94 5.25 -9.14
C HIS A 176 -10.31 6.54 -8.61
N LEU A 177 -10.19 6.70 -7.29
CA LEU A 177 -9.51 7.83 -6.65
C LEU A 177 -8.04 7.93 -7.10
N THR A 178 -7.35 6.80 -7.25
CA THR A 178 -5.98 6.74 -7.77
C THR A 178 -5.87 7.41 -9.14
N ARG A 179 -6.77 7.08 -10.06
CA ARG A 179 -6.82 7.68 -11.41
C ARG A 179 -7.13 9.17 -11.37
N HIS A 180 -8.07 9.55 -10.50
CA HIS A 180 -8.46 10.97 -10.36
C HIS A 180 -7.30 11.81 -9.81
N LEU A 181 -6.63 11.34 -8.76
CA LEU A 181 -5.45 12.00 -8.20
C LEU A 181 -4.33 12.11 -9.25
N ALA A 182 -4.03 11.04 -9.98
CA ALA A 182 -3.01 11.03 -11.02
C ALA A 182 -3.22 12.13 -12.07
N GLY A 183 -4.46 12.35 -12.49
CA GLY A 183 -4.82 13.40 -13.43
C GLY A 183 -4.61 14.83 -12.89
N HIS A 184 -4.69 15.02 -11.56
CA HIS A 184 -4.58 16.33 -10.93
C HIS A 184 -3.16 16.71 -10.54
N VAL A 185 -2.34 15.72 -10.08
CA VAL A 185 -1.00 15.97 -9.54
C VAL A 185 0.13 15.55 -10.48
N GLY A 186 -0.19 15.00 -11.66
CA GLY A 186 0.73 14.34 -12.59
C GLY A 186 1.94 15.18 -13.07
N LYS A 187 1.95 16.48 -12.81
CA LYS A 187 3.11 17.34 -13.14
C LYS A 187 4.34 17.01 -12.27
N SER A 188 4.13 16.65 -11.01
CA SER A 188 5.20 16.46 -10.02
C SER A 188 5.08 15.16 -9.22
N ILE A 189 3.98 14.43 -9.36
CA ILE A 189 3.70 13.23 -8.56
C ILE A 189 3.05 12.18 -9.44
N THR A 190 3.57 10.95 -9.44
CA THR A 190 2.85 9.81 -10.01
C THR A 190 1.97 9.17 -8.93
N VAL A 191 0.77 8.76 -9.29
CA VAL A 191 -0.17 8.09 -8.38
C VAL A 191 -0.63 6.78 -9.01
N ASN A 192 -0.31 5.65 -8.39
CA ASN A 192 -0.64 4.32 -8.90
C ASN A 192 -1.24 3.46 -7.78
N ALA A 193 -1.90 2.37 -8.13
CA ALA A 193 -2.37 1.38 -7.17
C ALA A 193 -1.80 -0.01 -7.46
N LEU A 194 -1.50 -0.76 -6.41
CA LEU A 194 -1.23 -2.20 -6.48
C LEU A 194 -2.50 -2.95 -6.10
N ALA A 195 -3.12 -3.64 -7.05
CA ALA A 195 -4.27 -4.49 -6.78
C ALA A 195 -3.78 -5.87 -6.35
N LEU A 196 -3.70 -6.08 -5.04
CA LEU A 196 -3.10 -7.29 -4.48
C LEU A 196 -4.08 -8.45 -4.44
N GLY A 197 -3.60 -9.63 -4.83
CA GLY A 197 -4.17 -10.93 -4.54
C GLY A 197 -3.93 -11.37 -3.09
N PRO A 198 -3.98 -12.66 -2.79
CA PRO A 198 -3.76 -13.18 -1.44
C PRO A 198 -2.29 -13.12 -1.03
N PHE A 199 -2.01 -12.41 0.07
CA PHE A 199 -0.72 -12.36 0.76
C PHE A 199 -0.90 -12.72 2.23
N ARG A 200 0.13 -13.33 2.86
CA ARG A 200 0.10 -13.59 4.30
C ARG A 200 0.03 -12.28 5.07
N SER A 201 -1.03 -12.10 5.84
CA SER A 201 -1.24 -10.94 6.69
C SER A 201 -2.21 -11.28 7.82
N LYS A 202 -2.28 -10.44 8.87
CA LYS A 202 -3.29 -10.62 9.92
C LYS A 202 -4.72 -10.58 9.35
N MET A 203 -4.94 -9.80 8.30
CA MET A 203 -6.24 -9.69 7.63
C MET A 203 -6.67 -11.01 6.97
N MET A 204 -5.73 -11.74 6.39
CA MET A 204 -5.94 -13.01 5.71
C MET A 204 -5.77 -14.25 6.60
N LYS A 205 -5.34 -14.05 7.88
CA LYS A 205 -4.98 -15.16 8.75
C LYS A 205 -6.06 -16.23 8.84
N ALA A 206 -7.29 -15.88 9.18
CA ALA A 206 -8.38 -16.84 9.31
C ALA A 206 -8.68 -17.59 8.00
N THR A 207 -8.62 -16.91 6.86
CA THR A 207 -8.82 -17.53 5.54
C THR A 207 -7.69 -18.48 5.18
N LEU A 208 -6.44 -18.06 5.44
CA LEU A 208 -5.28 -18.89 5.12
C LEU A 208 -5.12 -20.06 6.07
N ASP A 209 -5.39 -19.89 7.37
CA ASP A 209 -5.37 -21.00 8.32
C ASP A 209 -6.36 -22.11 7.93
N ALA A 210 -7.49 -21.77 7.29
CA ALA A 210 -8.52 -22.72 6.90
C ALA A 210 -8.37 -23.25 5.46
N PHE A 211 -7.88 -22.46 4.52
CA PHE A 211 -8.01 -22.72 3.09
C PHE A 211 -6.77 -22.39 2.25
N GLU A 212 -5.57 -22.26 2.83
CA GLU A 212 -4.40 -21.80 2.09
C GLU A 212 -4.08 -22.65 0.86
N ASP A 213 -4.04 -23.98 1.02
CA ASP A 213 -3.72 -24.89 -0.08
C ASP A 213 -4.78 -24.83 -1.20
N ALA A 214 -6.06 -24.83 -0.84
CA ALA A 214 -7.14 -24.68 -1.81
C ALA A 214 -7.08 -23.34 -2.55
N LEU A 215 -6.84 -22.26 -1.81
CA LEU A 215 -6.65 -20.93 -2.40
C LEU A 215 -5.43 -20.87 -3.32
N ALA A 216 -4.30 -21.43 -2.91
CA ALA A 216 -3.11 -21.51 -3.74
C ALA A 216 -3.36 -22.30 -5.02
N GLN A 217 -4.06 -23.46 -4.93
CA GLN A 217 -4.39 -24.29 -6.09
C GLN A 217 -5.39 -23.64 -7.04
N SER A 218 -6.24 -22.74 -6.56
CA SER A 218 -7.16 -21.98 -7.43
C SER A 218 -6.48 -20.89 -8.26
N LEU A 219 -5.27 -20.48 -7.89
CA LEU A 219 -4.53 -19.46 -8.62
C LEU A 219 -3.73 -20.05 -9.78
N PRO A 220 -3.58 -19.38 -10.92
CA PRO A 220 -2.73 -19.84 -12.04
C PRO A 220 -1.30 -20.15 -11.60
N MET A 221 -0.69 -19.31 -10.76
CA MET A 221 0.68 -19.52 -10.27
C MET A 221 0.81 -20.54 -9.12
N LYS A 222 -0.30 -21.18 -8.72
CA LYS A 222 -0.35 -22.26 -7.70
C LYS A 222 0.34 -21.91 -6.38
N ARG A 223 0.37 -20.65 -6.02
CA ARG A 223 0.87 -20.14 -4.74
C ARG A 223 0.26 -18.80 -4.38
N ILE A 224 0.25 -18.46 -3.11
CA ILE A 224 -0.04 -17.10 -2.64
C ILE A 224 1.18 -16.18 -2.86
N GLY A 225 0.98 -14.87 -2.77
CA GLY A 225 2.05 -13.86 -2.90
C GLY A 225 3.07 -13.96 -1.77
N ARG A 226 4.34 -13.73 -2.14
CA ARG A 226 5.50 -13.67 -1.24
C ARG A 226 5.88 -12.21 -0.97
N PRO A 227 6.64 -11.92 0.09
CA PRO A 227 7.11 -10.56 0.38
C PRO A 227 7.81 -9.90 -0.81
N GLU A 228 8.62 -10.66 -1.56
CA GLU A 228 9.36 -10.16 -2.71
C GLU A 228 8.43 -9.71 -3.85
N ASP A 229 7.29 -10.38 -4.04
CA ASP A 229 6.35 -10.07 -5.14
C ASP A 229 5.77 -8.65 -4.99
N VAL A 230 5.35 -8.27 -3.78
CA VAL A 230 4.81 -6.94 -3.53
C VAL A 230 5.90 -5.88 -3.39
N ALA A 231 7.04 -6.24 -2.78
CA ALA A 231 8.18 -5.33 -2.65
C ALA A 231 8.74 -4.96 -4.02
N ALA A 232 8.92 -5.92 -4.94
CA ALA A 232 9.40 -5.68 -6.30
C ALA A 232 8.48 -4.73 -7.09
N ALA A 233 7.15 -4.94 -7.01
CA ALA A 233 6.18 -4.07 -7.67
C ALA A 233 6.22 -2.63 -7.09
N ALA A 234 6.33 -2.50 -5.76
CA ALA A 234 6.44 -1.21 -5.10
C ALA A 234 7.77 -0.49 -5.45
N ILE A 235 8.89 -1.22 -5.51
CA ILE A 235 10.21 -0.69 -5.90
C ILE A 235 10.17 -0.21 -7.36
N TRP A 236 9.61 -1.00 -8.28
CA TRP A 236 9.45 -0.59 -9.67
C TRP A 236 8.71 0.74 -9.81
N LEU A 237 7.54 0.87 -9.19
CA LEU A 237 6.77 2.12 -9.24
C LEU A 237 7.47 3.29 -8.52
N SER A 238 8.39 3.00 -7.59
CA SER A 238 9.11 4.00 -6.80
C SER A 238 10.41 4.47 -7.45
N GLY A 239 11.03 3.64 -8.28
CA GLY A 239 12.27 3.94 -8.96
C GLY A 239 12.09 4.76 -10.25
N PRO A 240 13.21 5.13 -10.91
CA PRO A 240 13.18 5.82 -12.22
C PRO A 240 12.41 5.05 -13.30
N GLY A 241 12.43 3.71 -13.30
CA GLY A 241 11.68 2.87 -14.24
C GLY A 241 10.15 3.02 -14.13
N GLY A 242 9.63 3.54 -13.03
CA GLY A 242 8.20 3.85 -12.84
C GLY A 242 7.84 5.31 -13.12
N GLU A 243 8.77 6.16 -13.55
CA GLU A 243 8.58 7.61 -13.66
C GLU A 243 7.51 8.02 -14.68
N TRP A 244 7.33 7.23 -15.73
CA TRP A 244 6.32 7.48 -16.77
C TRP A 244 5.03 6.67 -16.57
N VAL A 245 4.86 6.09 -15.36
CA VAL A 245 3.70 5.29 -15.01
C VAL A 245 2.85 6.05 -13.98
N THR A 246 1.65 6.48 -14.38
CA THR A 246 0.70 7.15 -13.48
C THR A 246 -0.74 6.81 -13.83
N GLY A 247 -1.61 6.75 -12.83
CA GLY A 247 -3.04 6.42 -12.97
C GLY A 247 -3.30 4.93 -13.22
N THR A 248 -2.30 4.05 -13.12
CA THR A 248 -2.48 2.63 -13.36
C THR A 248 -2.90 1.87 -12.10
N ILE A 249 -3.62 0.78 -12.33
CA ILE A 249 -3.95 -0.24 -11.33
C ILE A 249 -3.20 -1.50 -11.75
N VAL A 250 -2.17 -1.87 -11.00
CA VAL A 250 -1.29 -3.00 -11.31
C VAL A 250 -1.72 -4.22 -10.50
N PRO A 251 -2.27 -5.27 -11.10
CA PRO A 251 -2.52 -6.53 -10.41
C PRO A 251 -1.19 -7.19 -10.00
N VAL A 252 -1.11 -7.59 -8.73
CA VAL A 252 -0.02 -8.42 -8.18
C VAL A 252 -0.70 -9.59 -7.47
N ASP A 253 -1.16 -10.56 -8.24
CA ASP A 253 -2.22 -11.47 -7.84
C ASP A 253 -2.02 -12.94 -8.26
N GLY A 254 -0.91 -13.26 -8.93
CA GLY A 254 -0.67 -14.61 -9.43
C GLY A 254 -1.64 -15.06 -10.52
N GLY A 255 -2.31 -14.10 -11.19
CA GLY A 255 -3.27 -14.34 -12.26
C GLY A 255 -4.72 -14.50 -11.80
N ALA A 256 -5.03 -14.19 -10.53
CA ALA A 256 -6.36 -14.36 -9.95
C ALA A 256 -7.46 -13.63 -10.75
N THR A 257 -7.17 -12.43 -11.29
CA THR A 257 -8.16 -11.61 -12.03
C THR A 257 -8.32 -11.96 -13.50
N VAL A 258 -7.48 -12.84 -14.05
CA VAL A 258 -7.54 -13.23 -15.47
C VAL A 258 -7.90 -14.71 -15.68
N TYR A 259 -8.06 -15.45 -14.60
CA TYR A 259 -8.39 -16.86 -14.64
C TYR A 259 -9.66 -17.13 -13.82
N GLY A 260 -10.74 -17.43 -14.54
CA GLY A 260 -11.93 -18.03 -13.96
C GLY A 260 -11.89 -19.54 -14.24
N GLU A 261 -11.89 -20.40 -13.22
CA GLU A 261 -12.23 -21.80 -13.44
C GLU A 261 -13.63 -21.83 -14.05
N ALA A 262 -13.74 -22.33 -15.27
CA ALA A 262 -15.03 -22.68 -15.82
C ALA A 262 -15.65 -23.71 -14.84
N LYS A 263 -16.72 -23.35 -14.20
CA LYS A 263 -17.57 -24.33 -13.50
C LYS A 263 -18.22 -25.18 -14.59
N LEU A 264 -17.52 -26.22 -14.99
CA LEU A 264 -18.08 -27.29 -15.83
C LEU A 264 -18.98 -28.18 -14.98
#